data_32e1a4802de6ed0fba1fda43e320e959
#
_entry.id   32e1a4802de6ed0fba1fda43e320e959
#
_cell.length_a   1.000
_cell.length_b   1.000
_cell.length_c   1.000
_cell.angle_alpha   90.00
_cell.angle_beta   90.00
_cell.angle_gamma   90.00
#
_symmetry.space_group_name_H-M   'P 1'
#
loop_
_entity.id
_entity.type
_entity.pdbx_description
1 polymer ?
#
loop_
_entity_poly.entity_id
_entity_poly.type
_entity_poly.pdbx_seq_one_letter_code
_entity_poly.pdbx_strand_id
1 'polypeptide(L)'
;VNFGAEMLEEDVLKIGPDGAVFKILTESGLDLQSKSLIIATGTTRNKLGVAGEKKLLGRGVSYCVECDANFYKGEDVAVVGGASAAVSGALTMLDYAGSVHLICSKPDVTAALKEQLRNSNVIVHEDAKVRDVVGQDSVEAIRLEDGSIIAVNGVFIELGAKGIMELATHLGVLLDDEMKYIQTNKKMETNVTGVFAAGDICGPPWQMAKAVGEGCVAGIGAAGYAKKVGRKG
;
A
#
# COMPACT_ATOMS: atom_id res chain seq x y z
N VAL A 1 -0.71 -26.75 6.00
CA VAL A 1 -1.28 -25.72 6.87
C VAL A 1 -2.17 -26.37 7.91
N ASN A 2 -2.14 -25.88 9.15
CA ASN A 2 -2.96 -26.41 10.22
C ASN A 2 -4.46 -26.23 9.88
N PHE A 3 -5.30 -27.13 10.39
CA PHE A 3 -6.76 -27.13 10.21
C PHE A 3 -7.29 -27.37 8.79
N GLY A 4 -6.49 -27.98 7.91
CA GLY A 4 -6.93 -28.43 6.58
C GLY A 4 -7.01 -27.32 5.51
N ALA A 5 -6.43 -26.15 5.76
CA ALA A 5 -6.26 -25.15 4.70
C ALA A 5 -5.19 -25.62 3.71
N GLU A 6 -5.44 -25.44 2.43
CA GLU A 6 -4.47 -25.66 1.37
C GLU A 6 -3.87 -24.32 0.95
N MET A 7 -2.58 -24.31 0.59
CA MET A 7 -1.87 -23.14 0.10
C MET A 7 -1.30 -23.44 -1.29
N LEU A 8 -1.66 -22.62 -2.25
CA LEU A 8 -1.15 -22.69 -3.61
C LEU A 8 -0.30 -21.42 -3.84
N GLU A 9 0.94 -21.61 -4.28
CA GLU A 9 1.83 -20.51 -4.69
C GLU A 9 1.63 -20.26 -6.18
N GLU A 10 0.54 -19.56 -6.53
CA GLU A 10 0.07 -19.35 -7.89
C GLU A 10 -0.39 -17.91 -8.10
N ASP A 11 -0.09 -17.37 -9.25
CA ASP A 11 -0.67 -16.11 -9.70
C ASP A 11 -2.05 -16.33 -10.33
N VAL A 12 -3.02 -15.54 -9.89
CA VAL A 12 -4.39 -15.60 -10.40
C VAL A 12 -4.49 -14.73 -11.66
N LEU A 13 -4.78 -15.35 -12.80
CA LEU A 13 -4.97 -14.63 -14.08
C LEU A 13 -6.39 -14.13 -14.28
N LYS A 14 -7.38 -14.91 -13.87
CA LYS A 14 -8.79 -14.59 -14.11
C LYS A 14 -9.68 -15.10 -13.00
N ILE A 15 -10.64 -14.28 -12.61
CA ILE A 15 -11.73 -14.65 -11.71
C ILE A 15 -13.05 -14.19 -12.34
N GLY A 16 -14.08 -15.01 -12.25
CA GLY A 16 -15.41 -14.63 -12.70
C GLY A 16 -16.50 -15.49 -12.08
N PRO A 17 -17.76 -15.02 -12.10
CA PRO A 17 -18.90 -15.81 -11.65
C PRO A 17 -19.16 -16.96 -12.64
N ASP A 18 -19.51 -18.13 -12.10
CA ASP A 18 -19.95 -19.30 -12.86
C ASP A 18 -21.13 -19.96 -12.12
N GLY A 19 -22.33 -19.52 -12.42
CA GLY A 19 -23.54 -19.92 -11.72
C GLY A 19 -23.52 -19.54 -10.24
N ALA A 20 -23.52 -20.54 -9.35
CA ALA A 20 -23.50 -20.35 -7.89
C ALA A 20 -22.10 -20.34 -7.29
N VAL A 21 -21.05 -20.43 -8.10
CA VAL A 21 -19.64 -20.45 -7.69
C VAL A 21 -18.84 -19.39 -8.45
N PHE A 22 -17.61 -19.18 -8.02
CA PHE A 22 -16.60 -18.39 -8.74
C PHE A 22 -15.59 -19.35 -9.36
N LYS A 23 -15.26 -19.08 -10.61
CA LYS A 23 -14.22 -19.79 -11.34
C LYS A 23 -12.93 -18.96 -11.30
N ILE A 24 -11.82 -19.60 -10.96
CA ILE A 24 -10.52 -18.98 -10.81
C ILE A 24 -9.53 -19.72 -11.70
N LEU A 25 -8.88 -19.00 -12.61
CA LEU A 25 -7.81 -19.51 -13.46
C LEU A 25 -6.47 -18.97 -12.98
N THR A 26 -5.50 -19.86 -12.77
CA THR A 26 -4.13 -19.49 -12.40
C THR A 26 -3.18 -19.47 -13.59
N GLU A 27 -1.98 -18.90 -13.40
CA GLU A 27 -0.95 -18.82 -14.43
C GLU A 27 -0.48 -20.21 -14.90
N SER A 28 -0.40 -21.20 -14.00
CA SER A 28 -0.06 -22.58 -14.36
C SER A 28 -1.19 -23.33 -15.08
N GLY A 29 -2.36 -22.70 -15.25
CA GLY A 29 -3.52 -23.30 -15.92
C GLY A 29 -4.43 -24.11 -15.01
N LEU A 30 -4.30 -24.01 -13.67
CA LEU A 30 -5.25 -24.61 -12.75
C LEU A 30 -6.60 -23.91 -12.84
N ASP A 31 -7.66 -24.70 -12.90
CA ASP A 31 -9.05 -24.25 -12.94
C ASP A 31 -9.71 -24.62 -11.60
N LEU A 32 -9.94 -23.62 -10.76
CA LEU A 32 -10.45 -23.79 -9.40
C LEU A 32 -11.86 -23.22 -9.30
N GLN A 33 -12.66 -23.78 -8.40
CA GLN A 33 -14.00 -23.29 -8.09
C GLN A 33 -14.13 -22.98 -6.61
N SER A 34 -14.79 -21.87 -6.29
CA SER A 34 -15.08 -21.47 -4.91
C SER A 34 -16.49 -20.92 -4.77
N LYS A 35 -17.14 -21.18 -3.65
CA LYS A 35 -18.47 -20.62 -3.32
C LYS A 35 -18.40 -19.19 -2.82
N SER A 36 -17.26 -18.76 -2.32
CA SER A 36 -17.00 -17.39 -1.87
C SER A 36 -15.53 -17.02 -2.11
N LEU A 37 -15.25 -15.75 -2.20
CA LEU A 37 -13.91 -15.22 -2.39
C LEU A 37 -13.57 -14.20 -1.31
N ILE A 38 -12.32 -14.17 -0.90
CA ILE A 38 -11.75 -13.09 -0.09
C ILE A 38 -10.56 -12.51 -0.86
N ILE A 39 -10.65 -11.23 -1.22
CA ILE A 39 -9.56 -10.50 -1.85
C ILE A 39 -8.70 -9.89 -0.72
N ALA A 40 -7.53 -10.47 -0.48
CA ALA A 40 -6.61 -10.06 0.58
C ALA A 40 -5.18 -9.88 0.06
N THR A 41 -5.08 -9.42 -1.18
CA THR A 41 -3.84 -9.34 -1.95
C THR A 41 -2.94 -8.16 -1.54
N GLY A 42 -3.41 -7.34 -0.62
CA GLY A 42 -2.71 -6.14 -0.19
C GLY A 42 -2.59 -5.10 -1.30
N THR A 43 -1.59 -4.25 -1.17
CA THR A 43 -1.24 -3.23 -2.17
C THR A 43 0.25 -3.32 -2.50
N THR A 44 0.60 -3.06 -3.75
CA THR A 44 2.00 -2.93 -4.14
C THR A 44 2.40 -1.46 -4.07
N ARG A 45 3.31 -1.12 -3.15
CA ARG A 45 3.86 0.24 -3.05
C ARG A 45 4.54 0.63 -4.35
N ASN A 46 4.29 1.84 -4.81
CA ASN A 46 5.05 2.40 -5.93
C ASN A 46 6.50 2.56 -5.49
N LYS A 47 7.39 2.01 -6.29
CA LYS A 47 8.84 2.12 -6.07
C LYS A 47 9.34 3.38 -6.75
N LEU A 48 10.40 3.95 -6.22
CA LEU A 48 11.11 5.06 -6.84
C LEU A 48 11.87 4.58 -8.11
N GLY A 49 12.35 3.34 -8.09
CA GLY A 49 13.00 2.70 -9.22
C GLY A 49 14.43 3.15 -9.46
N VAL A 50 15.08 3.71 -8.45
CA VAL A 50 16.43 4.28 -8.56
C VAL A 50 17.51 3.37 -7.96
N ALA A 51 18.75 3.60 -8.34
CA ALA A 51 19.90 2.91 -7.74
C ALA A 51 19.96 3.19 -6.23
N GLY A 52 20.33 2.18 -5.45
CA GLY A 52 20.40 2.25 -3.99
C GLY A 52 19.10 1.89 -3.26
N GLU A 53 17.92 2.15 -3.85
CA GLU A 53 16.62 1.90 -3.20
C GLU A 53 16.50 0.47 -2.66
N LYS A 54 16.66 -0.53 -3.52
CA LYS A 54 16.54 -1.94 -3.11
C LYS A 54 17.65 -2.39 -2.17
N LYS A 55 18.89 -1.91 -2.40
CA LYS A 55 20.05 -2.28 -1.59
C LYS A 55 19.91 -1.78 -0.16
N LEU A 56 19.39 -0.57 0.01
CA LEU A 56 19.31 0.11 1.29
C LEU A 56 17.91 0.02 1.94
N LEU A 57 17.01 -0.77 1.39
CA LEU A 57 15.70 -1.05 1.99
C LEU A 57 15.87 -1.70 3.38
N GLY A 58 15.23 -1.11 4.40
CA GLY A 58 15.43 -1.46 5.81
C GLY A 58 16.77 -1.03 6.41
N ARG A 59 17.58 -0.30 5.62
CA ARG A 59 18.88 0.28 6.05
C ARG A 59 18.92 1.78 5.77
N GLY A 60 17.84 2.45 6.04
CA GLY A 60 17.63 3.87 5.77
C GLY A 60 16.57 4.15 4.71
N VAL A 61 16.25 3.24 3.79
CA VAL A 61 15.10 3.35 2.90
C VAL A 61 13.89 2.68 3.53
N SER A 62 12.75 3.38 3.57
CA SER A 62 11.47 2.90 4.07
C SER A 62 10.32 3.31 3.14
N TYR A 63 9.21 2.57 3.22
CA TYR A 63 7.93 2.88 2.55
C TYR A 63 6.82 3.20 3.56
N CYS A 64 7.13 3.40 4.83
CA CYS A 64 6.13 3.62 5.88
C CYS A 64 6.68 4.59 6.94
N VAL A 65 6.19 5.83 6.90
CA VAL A 65 6.56 6.83 7.90
C VAL A 65 6.08 6.41 9.29
N GLU A 66 4.81 6.04 9.44
CA GLU A 66 4.25 5.68 10.76
C GLU A 66 4.94 4.45 11.40
N CYS A 67 5.51 3.55 10.57
CA CYS A 67 6.22 2.38 11.07
C CYS A 67 7.60 2.71 11.60
N ASP A 68 8.34 3.55 10.88
CA ASP A 68 9.78 3.68 11.04
C ASP A 68 10.25 5.05 11.56
N ALA A 69 9.37 6.06 11.62
CA ALA A 69 9.74 7.43 12.04
C ALA A 69 10.52 7.47 13.37
N ASN A 70 10.16 6.62 14.31
CA ASN A 70 10.74 6.59 15.63
C ASN A 70 12.25 6.19 15.66
N PHE A 71 12.73 5.54 14.59
CA PHE A 71 14.15 5.18 14.44
C PHE A 71 15.04 6.35 14.01
N TYR A 72 14.42 7.47 13.57
CA TYR A 72 15.13 8.63 13.01
C TYR A 72 15.08 9.87 13.91
N LYS A 73 15.02 9.67 15.23
CA LYS A 73 15.03 10.76 16.22
C LYS A 73 16.29 11.59 16.13
N GLY A 74 16.12 12.88 15.78
CA GLY A 74 17.22 13.82 15.64
C GLY A 74 18.06 13.66 14.36
N GLU A 75 17.72 12.70 13.49
CA GLU A 75 18.41 12.44 12.24
C GLU A 75 17.79 13.26 11.09
N ASP A 76 18.54 13.47 10.02
CA ASP A 76 18.07 14.14 8.82
C ASP A 76 17.41 13.13 7.89
N VAL A 77 16.22 13.48 7.38
CA VAL A 77 15.46 12.56 6.53
C VAL A 77 14.90 13.23 5.28
N ALA A 78 14.72 12.43 4.23
CA ALA A 78 13.98 12.82 3.04
C ALA A 78 12.66 12.02 2.93
N VAL A 79 11.59 12.71 2.58
CA VAL A 79 10.32 12.11 2.16
C VAL A 79 10.14 12.37 0.67
N VAL A 80 9.93 11.32 -0.11
CA VAL A 80 9.83 11.40 -1.57
C VAL A 80 8.39 11.17 -2.02
N GLY A 81 7.81 12.17 -2.65
CA GLY A 81 6.43 12.15 -3.15
C GLY A 81 5.76 13.52 -3.03
N GLY A 82 4.69 13.74 -3.78
CA GLY A 82 3.97 15.03 -3.80
C GLY A 82 2.50 14.93 -3.41
N ALA A 83 1.96 13.73 -3.20
CA ALA A 83 0.57 13.51 -2.80
C ALA A 83 0.38 13.61 -1.28
N SER A 84 -0.87 13.54 -0.82
CA SER A 84 -1.23 13.73 0.58
C SER A 84 -0.45 12.83 1.56
N ALA A 85 -0.15 11.57 1.19
CA ALA A 85 0.64 10.66 2.03
C ALA A 85 2.05 11.20 2.29
N ALA A 86 2.73 11.69 1.23
CA ALA A 86 4.08 12.24 1.34
C ALA A 86 4.10 13.54 2.16
N VAL A 87 3.16 14.45 1.92
CA VAL A 87 3.09 15.72 2.65
C VAL A 87 2.74 15.48 4.11
N SER A 88 1.74 14.65 4.41
CA SER A 88 1.40 14.27 5.80
C SER A 88 2.55 13.54 6.48
N GLY A 89 3.22 12.62 5.76
CA GLY A 89 4.39 11.92 6.26
C GLY A 89 5.54 12.87 6.60
N ALA A 90 5.83 13.86 5.74
CA ALA A 90 6.84 14.87 6.00
C ALA A 90 6.51 15.71 7.24
N LEU A 91 5.25 16.10 7.42
CA LEU A 91 4.79 16.82 8.61
C LEU A 91 4.92 15.96 9.87
N THR A 92 4.53 14.69 9.81
CA THR A 92 4.70 13.74 10.92
C THR A 92 6.17 13.55 11.30
N MET A 93 7.07 13.51 10.32
CA MET A 93 8.51 13.35 10.59
C MET A 93 9.12 14.51 11.39
N LEU A 94 8.52 15.71 11.38
CA LEU A 94 8.97 16.85 12.20
C LEU A 94 8.92 16.58 13.70
N ASP A 95 8.07 15.65 14.15
CA ASP A 95 7.98 15.27 15.57
C ASP A 95 9.15 14.35 15.99
N TYR A 96 9.93 13.86 15.04
CA TYR A 96 11.00 12.89 15.26
C TYR A 96 12.35 13.37 14.75
N ALA A 97 12.43 13.75 13.49
CA ALA A 97 13.67 14.04 12.79
C ALA A 97 14.28 15.39 13.16
N GLY A 98 15.60 15.53 12.98
CA GLY A 98 16.34 16.78 13.12
C GLY A 98 16.03 17.76 11.99
N SER A 99 16.00 17.27 10.74
CA SER A 99 15.50 18.00 9.59
C SER A 99 14.70 17.08 8.66
N VAL A 100 13.74 17.67 7.93
CA VAL A 100 12.87 16.94 7.00
C VAL A 100 12.88 17.61 5.63
N HIS A 101 13.33 16.87 4.61
CA HIS A 101 13.34 17.28 3.22
C HIS A 101 12.19 16.60 2.46
N LEU A 102 11.27 17.37 1.87
CA LEU A 102 10.24 16.83 0.98
C LEU A 102 10.69 16.99 -0.46
N ILE A 103 10.86 15.88 -1.18
CA ILE A 103 11.31 15.85 -2.57
C ILE A 103 10.12 15.53 -3.46
N CYS A 104 9.72 16.45 -4.32
CA CYS A 104 8.58 16.25 -5.21
C CYS A 104 8.69 17.11 -6.47
N SER A 105 7.92 16.76 -7.51
CA SER A 105 7.74 17.66 -8.66
C SER A 105 6.92 18.89 -8.24
N LYS A 106 5.79 18.65 -7.55
CA LYS A 106 4.93 19.69 -6.96
C LYS A 106 4.03 19.04 -5.90
N PRO A 107 3.78 19.72 -4.77
CA PRO A 107 2.79 19.22 -3.81
C PRO A 107 1.37 19.28 -4.42
N ASP A 108 0.77 18.11 -4.64
CA ASP A 108 -0.60 17.95 -5.17
C ASP A 108 -1.53 17.50 -4.05
N VAL A 109 -1.94 18.47 -3.25
CA VAL A 109 -2.73 18.25 -2.03
C VAL A 109 -3.76 19.36 -1.86
N THR A 110 -4.68 19.16 -0.91
CA THR A 110 -5.71 20.16 -0.56
C THR A 110 -5.10 21.49 -0.10
N ALA A 111 -5.86 22.57 -0.22
CA ALA A 111 -5.43 23.90 0.23
C ALA A 111 -5.02 23.91 1.72
N ALA A 112 -5.77 23.20 2.57
CA ALA A 112 -5.49 23.10 4.00
C ALA A 112 -4.13 22.44 4.28
N LEU A 113 -3.82 21.33 3.59
CA LEU A 113 -2.57 20.62 3.77
C LEU A 113 -1.37 21.41 3.18
N LYS A 114 -1.59 22.17 2.10
CA LYS A 114 -0.59 23.12 1.56
C LYS A 114 -0.26 24.21 2.55
N GLU A 115 -1.27 24.74 3.23
CA GLU A 115 -1.07 25.77 4.27
C GLU A 115 -0.30 25.23 5.46
N GLN A 116 -0.63 24.02 5.94
CA GLN A 116 0.14 23.35 6.99
C GLN A 116 1.61 23.17 6.58
N LEU A 117 1.86 22.71 5.35
CA LEU A 117 3.21 22.52 4.83
C LEU A 117 3.99 23.87 4.79
N ARG A 118 3.37 24.94 4.31
CA ARG A 118 3.99 26.27 4.25
C ARG A 118 4.35 26.84 5.61
N ASN A 119 3.53 26.53 6.63
CA ASN A 119 3.72 27.01 8.00
C ASN A 119 4.62 26.07 8.83
N SER A 120 5.14 25.03 8.22
CA SER A 120 6.00 24.03 8.86
C SER A 120 7.49 24.30 8.60
N ASN A 121 8.35 23.55 9.28
CA ASN A 121 9.79 23.55 9.09
C ASN A 121 10.25 22.52 8.05
N VAL A 122 9.35 21.94 7.24
CA VAL A 122 9.73 21.03 6.16
C VAL A 122 10.45 21.80 5.05
N ILE A 123 11.61 21.31 4.66
CA ILE A 123 12.40 21.88 3.55
C ILE A 123 11.88 21.27 2.25
N VAL A 124 11.13 22.04 1.48
CA VAL A 124 10.49 21.55 0.25
C VAL A 124 11.40 21.78 -0.94
N HIS A 125 11.68 20.71 -1.70
CA HIS A 125 12.39 20.71 -2.96
C HIS A 125 11.37 20.46 -4.08
N GLU A 126 10.82 21.53 -4.65
CA GLU A 126 9.92 21.47 -5.81
C GLU A 126 10.72 21.25 -7.10
N ASP A 127 10.07 20.69 -8.12
CA ASP A 127 10.66 20.31 -9.41
C ASP A 127 11.89 19.39 -9.27
N ALA A 128 11.98 18.69 -8.14
CA ALA A 128 13.10 17.82 -7.81
C ALA A 128 12.74 16.35 -7.97
N LYS A 129 13.70 15.57 -8.50
CA LYS A 129 13.60 14.12 -8.63
C LYS A 129 14.85 13.45 -8.11
N VAL A 130 14.66 12.37 -7.37
CA VAL A 130 15.79 11.55 -6.90
C VAL A 130 16.34 10.75 -8.07
N ARG A 131 17.64 10.84 -8.28
CA ARG A 131 18.40 10.05 -9.24
C ARG A 131 18.89 8.74 -8.65
N ASP A 132 19.43 8.81 -7.43
CA ASP A 132 19.90 7.64 -6.68
C ASP A 132 19.92 7.90 -5.17
N VAL A 133 19.84 6.82 -4.40
CA VAL A 133 20.06 6.81 -2.94
C VAL A 133 21.47 6.31 -2.67
N VAL A 134 22.26 7.13 -2.00
CA VAL A 134 23.69 6.90 -1.76
C VAL A 134 23.89 6.34 -0.36
N GLY A 135 24.76 5.33 -0.26
CA GLY A 135 25.19 4.74 1.00
C GLY A 135 25.83 3.37 0.80
N GLN A 136 26.64 2.97 1.77
CA GLN A 136 27.32 1.68 1.75
C GLN A 136 26.55 0.65 2.57
N ASP A 137 26.44 0.84 3.87
CA ASP A 137 25.74 -0.05 4.80
C ASP A 137 24.38 0.49 5.20
N SER A 138 24.20 1.81 5.18
CA SER A 138 22.96 2.54 5.41
C SER A 138 22.88 3.73 4.45
N VAL A 139 21.73 4.42 4.45
CA VAL A 139 21.57 5.67 3.72
C VAL A 139 22.50 6.75 4.30
N GLU A 140 23.19 7.45 3.43
CA GLU A 140 24.09 8.58 3.75
C GLU A 140 23.66 9.86 3.04
N ALA A 141 23.03 9.73 1.86
CA ALA A 141 22.54 10.87 1.09
C ALA A 141 21.54 10.44 0.01
N ILE A 142 20.83 11.41 -0.56
CA ILE A 142 20.18 11.29 -1.87
C ILE A 142 20.89 12.21 -2.87
N ARG A 143 20.97 11.76 -4.13
CA ARG A 143 21.38 12.61 -5.25
C ARG A 143 20.18 12.90 -6.12
N LEU A 144 19.99 14.16 -6.49
CA LEU A 144 18.93 14.62 -7.37
C LEU A 144 19.37 14.59 -8.84
N GLU A 145 18.41 14.67 -9.76
CA GLU A 145 18.70 14.67 -11.22
C GLU A 145 19.53 15.88 -11.67
N ASP A 146 19.42 17.01 -10.97
CA ASP A 146 20.23 18.22 -11.22
C ASP A 146 21.69 18.09 -10.73
N GLY A 147 22.04 16.97 -10.10
CA GLY A 147 23.36 16.69 -9.56
C GLY A 147 23.55 17.13 -8.10
N SER A 148 22.61 17.82 -7.49
CA SER A 148 22.70 18.19 -6.08
C SER A 148 22.64 16.95 -5.17
N ILE A 149 23.28 17.04 -4.02
CA ILE A 149 23.33 15.97 -3.01
C ILE A 149 22.78 16.53 -1.70
N ILE A 150 21.85 15.80 -1.11
CA ILE A 150 21.28 16.10 0.20
C ILE A 150 21.69 14.98 1.15
N ALA A 151 22.47 15.33 2.17
CA ALA A 151 22.86 14.38 3.21
C ALA A 151 21.64 14.05 4.07
N VAL A 152 21.30 12.76 4.18
CA VAL A 152 20.18 12.25 4.99
C VAL A 152 20.49 10.86 5.48
N ASN A 153 19.95 10.50 6.63
CA ASN A 153 20.09 9.17 7.24
C ASN A 153 18.90 8.25 6.89
N GLY A 154 17.78 8.85 6.47
CA GLY A 154 16.58 8.12 6.07
C GLY A 154 15.92 8.67 4.82
N VAL A 155 15.36 7.77 4.01
CA VAL A 155 14.56 8.09 2.81
C VAL A 155 13.24 7.35 2.89
N PHE A 156 12.16 8.10 3.01
CA PHE A 156 10.79 7.58 3.04
C PHE A 156 10.13 7.78 1.68
N ILE A 157 9.77 6.67 1.02
CA ILE A 157 9.19 6.69 -0.33
C ILE A 157 7.68 6.59 -0.20
N GLU A 158 7.00 7.72 -0.38
CA GLU A 158 5.54 7.88 -0.26
C GLU A 158 4.91 8.24 -1.63
N LEU A 159 5.14 7.38 -2.61
CA LEU A 159 4.63 7.51 -3.98
C LEU A 159 3.25 6.88 -4.18
N GLY A 160 2.57 6.50 -3.09
CA GLY A 160 1.32 5.76 -3.12
C GLY A 160 1.51 4.27 -3.40
N ALA A 161 0.39 3.57 -3.58
CA ALA A 161 0.36 2.13 -3.81
C ALA A 161 -0.48 1.80 -5.04
N LYS A 162 -0.13 0.72 -5.74
CA LYS A 162 -0.97 0.12 -6.77
C LYS A 162 -1.75 -1.02 -6.13
N GLY A 163 -3.08 -0.93 -6.17
CA GLY A 163 -3.96 -2.04 -5.82
C GLY A 163 -4.14 -3.00 -7.00
N ILE A 164 -4.71 -4.17 -6.75
CA ILE A 164 -5.11 -5.11 -7.81
C ILE A 164 -6.43 -4.62 -8.42
N MET A 165 -6.36 -3.49 -9.13
CA MET A 165 -7.51 -2.89 -9.82
C MET A 165 -8.08 -3.83 -10.88
N GLU A 166 -7.23 -4.55 -11.58
CA GLU A 166 -7.61 -5.38 -12.72
C GLU A 166 -8.48 -6.56 -12.31
N LEU A 167 -8.10 -7.30 -11.26
CA LEU A 167 -8.90 -8.42 -10.75
C LEU A 167 -10.22 -7.95 -10.12
N ALA A 168 -10.21 -6.84 -9.40
CA ALA A 168 -11.41 -6.26 -8.82
C ALA A 168 -12.40 -5.80 -9.90
N THR A 169 -11.90 -5.17 -10.96
CA THR A 169 -12.71 -4.69 -12.08
C THR A 169 -13.37 -5.86 -12.83
N HIS A 170 -12.66 -6.95 -13.07
CA HIS A 170 -13.23 -8.15 -13.72
C HIS A 170 -14.36 -8.79 -12.93
N LEU A 171 -14.33 -8.70 -11.59
CA LEU A 171 -15.41 -9.16 -10.70
C LEU A 171 -16.55 -8.16 -10.56
N GLY A 172 -16.41 -6.93 -11.06
CA GLY A 172 -17.37 -5.85 -10.86
C GLY A 172 -17.41 -5.31 -9.43
N VAL A 173 -16.31 -5.46 -8.69
CA VAL A 173 -16.17 -4.93 -7.33
C VAL A 173 -15.98 -3.42 -7.39
N LEU A 174 -16.74 -2.68 -6.58
CA LEU A 174 -16.63 -1.23 -6.48
C LEU A 174 -15.37 -0.81 -5.75
N LEU A 175 -14.75 0.22 -6.28
CA LEU A 175 -13.62 0.90 -5.66
C LEU A 175 -14.09 2.20 -4.99
N ASP A 176 -13.22 2.78 -4.17
CA ASP A 176 -13.43 4.09 -3.59
C ASP A 176 -13.44 5.20 -4.66
N ASP A 177 -13.79 6.43 -4.28
CA ASP A 177 -13.90 7.56 -5.20
C ASP A 177 -12.59 7.91 -5.90
N GLU A 178 -11.45 7.52 -5.32
CA GLU A 178 -10.12 7.70 -5.89
C GLU A 178 -9.66 6.50 -6.74
N MET A 179 -10.50 5.48 -6.88
CA MET A 179 -10.22 4.24 -7.61
C MET A 179 -8.98 3.49 -7.10
N LYS A 180 -8.72 3.55 -5.80
CA LYS A 180 -7.49 2.99 -5.17
C LYS A 180 -7.74 1.75 -4.34
N TYR A 181 -8.89 1.66 -3.68
CA TYR A 181 -9.19 0.64 -2.68
C TYR A 181 -10.55 0.02 -2.91
N ILE A 182 -10.69 -1.25 -2.56
CA ILE A 182 -11.98 -1.95 -2.62
C ILE A 182 -12.89 -1.42 -1.52
N GLN A 183 -14.10 -0.97 -1.91
CA GLN A 183 -15.13 -0.59 -0.95
C GLN A 183 -15.71 -1.83 -0.27
N THR A 184 -15.74 -1.80 1.06
CA THR A 184 -16.37 -2.82 1.89
C THR A 184 -17.26 -2.20 2.96
N ASN A 185 -18.24 -2.98 3.40
CA ASN A 185 -19.01 -2.63 4.58
C ASN A 185 -18.32 -3.11 5.88
N LYS A 186 -18.92 -2.87 7.05
CA LYS A 186 -18.37 -3.32 8.35
C LYS A 186 -18.23 -4.85 8.50
N LYS A 187 -18.81 -5.63 7.59
CA LYS A 187 -18.69 -7.09 7.53
C LYS A 187 -17.66 -7.54 6.49
N MET A 188 -16.89 -6.60 5.96
CA MET A 188 -15.93 -6.85 4.88
C MET A 188 -16.57 -7.41 3.60
N GLU A 189 -17.89 -7.23 3.41
CA GLU A 189 -18.59 -7.59 2.19
C GLU A 189 -18.38 -6.49 1.15
N THR A 190 -18.10 -6.88 -0.09
CA THR A 190 -18.12 -5.99 -1.24
C THR A 190 -19.55 -5.82 -1.79
N ASN A 191 -19.73 -5.03 -2.85
CA ASN A 191 -20.99 -4.96 -3.59
C ASN A 191 -21.33 -6.27 -4.31
N VAL A 192 -20.37 -7.17 -4.52
CA VAL A 192 -20.59 -8.46 -5.21
C VAL A 192 -20.86 -9.54 -4.17
N THR A 193 -22.06 -10.12 -4.25
CA THR A 193 -22.49 -11.15 -3.31
C THR A 193 -21.54 -12.35 -3.29
N GLY A 194 -21.05 -12.72 -2.11
CA GLY A 194 -20.10 -13.82 -1.92
C GLY A 194 -18.63 -13.41 -2.10
N VAL A 195 -18.37 -12.14 -2.44
CA VAL A 195 -17.02 -11.57 -2.52
C VAL A 195 -16.78 -10.64 -1.34
N PHE A 196 -15.71 -10.90 -0.63
CA PHE A 196 -15.20 -10.14 0.52
C PHE A 196 -13.84 -9.54 0.20
N ALA A 197 -13.45 -8.49 0.90
CA ALA A 197 -12.08 -7.98 0.82
C ALA A 197 -11.58 -7.58 2.20
N ALA A 198 -10.27 -7.68 2.44
CA ALA A 198 -9.66 -7.39 3.73
C ALA A 198 -8.18 -6.97 3.60
N GLY A 199 -7.70 -6.21 4.56
CA GLY A 199 -6.32 -5.75 4.64
C GLY A 199 -6.06 -4.50 3.81
N ASP A 200 -4.82 -4.29 3.40
CA ASP A 200 -4.37 -3.05 2.76
C ASP A 200 -5.11 -2.72 1.47
N ILE A 201 -5.68 -3.72 0.79
CA ILE A 201 -6.48 -3.52 -0.41
C ILE A 201 -7.79 -2.74 -0.15
N CYS A 202 -8.24 -2.67 1.12
CA CYS A 202 -9.41 -1.91 1.57
C CYS A 202 -9.04 -0.50 2.08
N GLY A 203 -7.79 -0.05 1.89
CA GLY A 203 -7.33 1.27 2.28
C GLY A 203 -6.56 1.34 3.60
N PRO A 204 -6.13 2.55 3.99
CA PRO A 204 -5.38 2.77 5.23
C PRO A 204 -6.22 2.51 6.49
N PRO A 205 -5.56 2.36 7.66
CA PRO A 205 -4.12 2.30 7.84
C PRO A 205 -3.55 0.95 7.37
N TRP A 206 -2.36 0.97 6.76
CA TRP A 206 -1.70 -0.24 6.26
C TRP A 206 -0.94 -0.94 7.39
N GLN A 207 -1.68 -1.43 8.34
CA GLN A 207 -1.18 -2.03 9.57
C GLN A 207 -1.58 -3.50 9.67
N MET A 208 -0.66 -4.31 10.18
CA MET A 208 -0.86 -5.74 10.37
C MET A 208 -2.08 -6.04 11.25
N ALA A 209 -2.28 -5.26 12.32
CA ALA A 209 -3.43 -5.41 13.22
C ALA A 209 -4.77 -5.18 12.51
N LYS A 210 -4.86 -4.19 11.60
CA LYS A 210 -6.03 -3.97 10.74
C LYS A 210 -6.27 -5.16 9.83
N ALA A 211 -5.23 -5.62 9.12
CA ALA A 211 -5.34 -6.74 8.18
C ALA A 211 -5.80 -8.03 8.89
N VAL A 212 -5.30 -8.31 10.10
CA VAL A 212 -5.74 -9.45 10.92
C VAL A 212 -7.20 -9.32 11.34
N GLY A 213 -7.61 -8.14 11.83
CA GLY A 213 -8.98 -7.88 12.27
C GLY A 213 -9.99 -8.01 11.11
N GLU A 214 -9.71 -7.36 9.99
CA GLU A 214 -10.55 -7.43 8.80
C GLU A 214 -10.58 -8.84 8.19
N GLY A 215 -9.43 -9.53 8.15
CA GLY A 215 -9.33 -10.91 7.68
C GLY A 215 -10.17 -11.89 8.53
N CYS A 216 -10.20 -11.69 9.84
CA CYS A 216 -11.08 -12.47 10.75
C CYS A 216 -12.56 -12.25 10.38
N VAL A 217 -13.00 -10.99 10.23
CA VAL A 217 -14.39 -10.66 9.86
C VAL A 217 -14.75 -11.22 8.49
N ALA A 218 -13.90 -11.03 7.49
CA ALA A 218 -14.10 -11.54 6.13
C ALA A 218 -14.17 -13.08 6.12
N GLY A 219 -13.27 -13.75 6.84
CA GLY A 219 -13.23 -15.21 6.92
C GLY A 219 -14.52 -15.81 7.50
N ILE A 220 -15.05 -15.25 8.60
CA ILE A 220 -16.32 -15.67 9.19
C ILE A 220 -17.47 -15.44 8.21
N GLY A 221 -17.51 -14.26 7.54
CA GLY A 221 -18.52 -13.91 6.56
C GLY A 221 -18.52 -14.86 5.36
N ALA A 222 -17.37 -15.10 4.76
CA ALA A 222 -17.20 -15.95 3.60
C ALA A 222 -17.58 -17.42 3.90
N ALA A 223 -17.14 -17.94 5.04
CA ALA A 223 -17.52 -19.30 5.48
C ALA A 223 -19.04 -19.43 5.71
N GLY A 224 -19.66 -18.40 6.31
CA GLY A 224 -21.09 -18.35 6.50
C GLY A 224 -21.87 -18.35 5.20
N TYR A 225 -21.41 -17.57 4.22
CA TYR A 225 -21.98 -17.51 2.88
C TYR A 225 -21.85 -18.86 2.14
N ALA A 226 -20.65 -19.44 2.11
CA ALA A 226 -20.38 -20.71 1.44
C ALA A 226 -21.25 -21.87 1.97
N LYS A 227 -21.52 -21.90 3.29
CA LYS A 227 -22.44 -22.87 3.92
C LYS A 227 -23.88 -22.68 3.47
N LYS A 228 -24.35 -21.44 3.27
CA LYS A 228 -25.71 -21.15 2.80
C LYS A 228 -25.91 -21.59 1.34
N VAL A 229 -24.94 -21.30 0.48
CA VAL A 229 -24.97 -21.73 -0.95
C VAL A 229 -24.95 -23.24 -1.06
N GLY A 230 -24.14 -23.93 -0.25
CA GLY A 230 -24.08 -25.41 -0.26
C GLY A 230 -25.30 -26.15 0.29
N ARG A 231 -26.25 -25.43 0.91
CA ARG A 231 -27.51 -26.03 1.41
C ARG A 231 -28.69 -25.85 0.43
N LYS A 232 -28.51 -25.05 -0.62
CA LYS A 232 -29.55 -24.78 -1.63
C LYS A 232 -29.40 -25.62 -2.91
N GLY A 233 -28.36 -26.43 -3.00
CA GLY A 233 -28.13 -27.43 -4.03
C GLY A 233 -28.19 -28.82 -3.38
#